data_511e61b2d87c2ccf5d01280eb056cef2
#
_entry.id   511e61b2d87c2ccf5d01280eb056cef2
#
_cell.length_a   1.000
_cell.length_b   1.000
_cell.length_c   1.000
_cell.angle_alpha   90.00
_cell.angle_beta   90.00
_cell.angle_gamma   90.00
#
_symmetry.space_group_name_H-M   'P 1'
#
loop_
_entity.id
_entity.type
_entity.pdbx_description
1 polymer ?
#
loop_
_entity_poly.entity_id
_entity_poly.type
_entity_poly.pdbx_seq_one_letter_code
_entity_poly.pdbx_strand_id
1 'polypeptide(L)'
;MQNQIIDGKPALRVKSRMEWEEWLERNYSNRDEIWLVIYKKDSGKQTITKIEALDDAICFGWIDSLVKGIDDEKYMQKFTPRKPDSHWSEVNKKRVIKLEAAGLIAAPGQVLIEHARATGEWDIIRKGPK
;
A
#
# COMPACT_ATOMS: atom_id res chain seq x y z
N MET A 1 11.59 -10.85 -7.42
CA MET A 1 11.56 -9.42 -7.04
C MET A 1 12.96 -8.85 -6.98
N GLN A 2 13.11 -7.60 -7.23
CA GLN A 2 14.41 -6.97 -7.39
C GLN A 2 14.51 -5.71 -6.55
N ASN A 3 15.46 -5.72 -5.60
CA ASN A 3 15.78 -4.54 -4.79
C ASN A 3 16.69 -3.61 -5.55
N GLN A 4 16.41 -2.32 -5.49
CA GLN A 4 17.15 -1.28 -6.20
C GLN A 4 17.29 -0.04 -5.32
N ILE A 5 18.22 0.83 -5.70
CA ILE A 5 18.27 2.19 -5.16
C ILE A 5 17.93 3.14 -6.32
N ILE A 6 16.88 3.92 -6.15
CA ILE A 6 16.44 4.90 -7.15
C ILE A 6 16.36 6.26 -6.45
N ASP A 7 17.11 7.23 -6.94
CA ASP A 7 17.21 8.57 -6.33
C ASP A 7 17.53 8.50 -4.84
N GLY A 8 18.43 7.59 -4.44
CA GLY A 8 18.83 7.41 -3.07
C GLY A 8 17.80 6.72 -2.18
N LYS A 9 16.70 6.20 -2.75
CA LYS A 9 15.60 5.59 -2.02
C LYS A 9 15.55 4.08 -2.22
N PRO A 10 15.23 3.31 -1.16
CA PRO A 10 15.05 1.87 -1.32
C PRO A 10 13.80 1.61 -2.16
N ALA A 11 14.00 0.98 -3.32
CA ALA A 11 12.93 0.69 -4.26
C ALA A 11 12.85 -0.80 -4.54
N LEU A 12 11.65 -1.27 -4.84
CA LEU A 12 11.37 -2.68 -5.10
C LEU A 12 10.64 -2.80 -6.43
N ARG A 13 11.18 -3.61 -7.33
CA ARG A 13 10.48 -4.00 -8.55
C ARG A 13 9.92 -5.41 -8.38
N VAL A 14 8.63 -5.56 -8.65
CA VAL A 14 7.96 -6.86 -8.64
C VAL A 14 7.38 -7.14 -10.03
N LYS A 15 7.33 -8.42 -10.40
CA LYS A 15 6.72 -8.86 -11.66
C LYS A 15 5.25 -9.21 -11.49
N SER A 16 4.82 -9.44 -10.24
CA SER A 16 3.48 -9.91 -9.96
C SER A 16 3.03 -9.44 -8.58
N ARG A 17 1.72 -9.50 -8.38
CA ARG A 17 1.12 -9.22 -7.07
C ARG A 17 1.65 -10.18 -5.99
N MET A 18 1.88 -11.44 -6.35
CA MET A 18 2.40 -12.44 -5.42
C MET A 18 3.75 -12.02 -4.81
N GLU A 19 4.65 -11.46 -5.63
CA GLU A 19 5.94 -10.99 -5.14
C GLU A 19 5.80 -9.84 -4.14
N TRP A 20 4.85 -8.94 -4.36
CA TRP A 20 4.57 -7.84 -3.45
C TRP A 20 4.02 -8.36 -2.12
N GLU A 21 3.09 -9.30 -2.18
CA GLU A 21 2.55 -9.94 -0.98
C GLU A 21 3.65 -10.64 -0.17
N GLU A 22 4.56 -11.34 -0.83
CA GLU A 22 5.70 -12.00 -0.17
C GLU A 22 6.59 -10.98 0.54
N TRP A 23 6.87 -9.86 -0.13
CA TRP A 23 7.69 -8.82 0.48
C TRP A 23 7.02 -8.25 1.73
N LEU A 24 5.74 -7.95 1.65
CA LEU A 24 4.98 -7.42 2.78
C LEU A 24 4.95 -8.43 3.93
N GLU A 25 4.70 -9.68 3.65
CA GLU A 25 4.65 -10.73 4.67
C GLU A 25 5.97 -10.83 5.44
N ARG A 26 7.09 -10.70 4.75
CA ARG A 26 8.42 -10.78 5.36
C ARG A 26 8.85 -9.49 6.04
N ASN A 27 8.35 -8.35 5.63
CA ASN A 27 8.91 -7.06 6.01
C ASN A 27 7.96 -6.12 6.75
N TYR A 28 6.66 -6.42 6.85
CA TYR A 28 5.69 -5.48 7.40
C TYR A 28 6.02 -5.04 8.84
N SER A 29 6.70 -5.86 9.61
CA SER A 29 7.00 -5.57 11.01
C SER A 29 8.44 -5.09 11.24
N ASN A 30 9.28 -5.08 10.22
CA ASN A 30 10.71 -4.76 10.38
C ASN A 30 11.25 -3.74 9.39
N ARG A 31 10.39 -3.11 8.60
CA ARG A 31 10.78 -2.05 7.67
C ARG A 31 9.88 -0.84 7.84
N ASP A 32 10.43 0.34 7.63
CA ASP A 32 9.72 1.61 7.83
C ASP A 32 9.19 2.21 6.54
N GLU A 33 9.71 1.79 5.41
CA GLU A 33 9.26 2.26 4.11
C GLU A 33 9.78 1.39 2.99
N ILE A 34 9.08 1.46 1.87
CA ILE A 34 9.55 0.92 0.59
C ILE A 34 8.93 1.73 -0.55
N TRP A 35 9.67 1.93 -1.61
CA TRP A 35 9.16 2.53 -2.83
C TRP A 35 8.92 1.42 -3.85
N LEU A 36 7.67 1.19 -4.19
CA LEU A 36 7.30 0.15 -5.15
C LEU A 36 7.30 0.73 -6.56
N VAL A 37 8.10 0.14 -7.44
CA VAL A 37 8.14 0.53 -8.85
C VAL A 37 6.90 -0.02 -9.56
N ILE A 38 6.16 0.86 -10.22
CA ILE A 38 4.94 0.50 -10.94
C ILE A 38 5.10 0.97 -12.39
N TYR A 39 4.96 0.02 -13.32
CA TYR A 39 5.00 0.33 -14.75
C TYR A 39 3.63 0.80 -15.21
N LYS A 40 3.63 1.80 -16.07
CA LYS A 40 2.39 2.31 -16.66
C LYS A 40 1.80 1.29 -17.61
N LYS A 41 0.48 1.34 -17.77
CA LYS A 41 -0.30 0.41 -18.61
C LYS A 41 0.28 0.25 -20.01
N ASP A 42 0.71 1.35 -20.61
CA ASP A 42 1.16 1.39 -22.01
C ASP A 42 2.59 0.91 -22.19
N SER A 43 3.31 0.61 -21.11
CA SER A 43 4.72 0.20 -21.19
C SER A 43 4.90 -1.21 -21.78
N GLY A 44 3.84 -2.03 -21.73
CA GLY A 44 3.91 -3.43 -22.14
C GLY A 44 4.69 -4.33 -21.18
N LYS A 45 5.12 -3.79 -20.05
CA LYS A 45 5.89 -4.56 -19.07
C LYS A 45 5.01 -5.16 -17.99
N GLN A 46 5.40 -6.33 -17.48
CA GLN A 46 4.71 -6.96 -16.36
C GLN A 46 4.91 -6.13 -15.11
N THR A 47 3.82 -5.88 -14.42
CA THR A 47 3.82 -5.06 -13.22
C THR A 47 2.61 -5.37 -12.36
N ILE A 48 2.65 -4.89 -11.12
CA ILE A 48 1.47 -4.83 -10.26
C ILE A 48 0.71 -3.54 -10.56
N THR A 49 -0.60 -3.54 -10.45
CA THR A 49 -1.39 -2.31 -10.60
C THR A 49 -1.39 -1.52 -9.30
N LYS A 50 -1.66 -0.23 -9.38
CA LYS A 50 -1.73 0.65 -8.21
C LYS A 50 -2.78 0.16 -7.20
N ILE A 51 -3.94 -0.29 -7.67
CA ILE A 51 -5.02 -0.79 -6.81
C ILE A 51 -4.62 -2.10 -6.13
N GLU A 52 -4.00 -3.01 -6.86
CA GLU A 52 -3.51 -4.25 -6.27
C GLU A 52 -2.46 -3.97 -5.18
N ALA A 53 -1.55 -3.04 -5.45
CA ALA A 53 -0.52 -2.67 -4.49
C ALA A 53 -1.12 -2.07 -3.22
N LEU A 54 -2.13 -1.22 -3.36
CA LEU A 54 -2.83 -0.62 -2.24
C LEU A 54 -3.57 -1.67 -1.42
N ASP A 55 -4.31 -2.56 -2.08
CA ASP A 55 -5.07 -3.61 -1.41
C ASP A 55 -4.16 -4.49 -0.54
N ASP A 56 -3.05 -4.92 -1.08
CA ASP A 56 -2.12 -5.77 -0.33
C ASP A 56 -1.47 -5.01 0.82
N ALA A 57 -1.12 -3.74 0.62
CA ALA A 57 -0.58 -2.90 1.68
C ALA A 57 -1.59 -2.78 2.85
N ILE A 58 -2.85 -2.52 2.54
CA ILE A 58 -3.92 -2.45 3.55
C ILE A 58 -4.02 -3.76 4.33
N CYS A 59 -3.94 -4.89 3.65
CA CYS A 59 -4.03 -6.20 4.28
C CYS A 59 -2.94 -6.43 5.33
N PHE A 60 -1.79 -5.81 5.17
CA PHE A 60 -0.66 -5.94 6.10
C PHE A 60 -0.46 -4.71 7.01
N GLY A 61 -1.43 -3.81 7.03
CA GLY A 61 -1.38 -2.64 7.91
C GLY A 61 -0.48 -1.52 7.42
N TRP A 62 -0.24 -1.45 6.12
CA TRP A 62 0.54 -0.41 5.47
C TRP A 62 -0.37 0.56 4.69
N ILE A 63 0.17 1.69 4.29
CA ILE A 63 -0.55 2.73 3.56
C ILE A 63 0.34 3.31 2.47
N ASP A 64 -0.28 3.71 1.36
CA ASP A 64 0.37 4.50 0.32
C ASP A 64 0.57 5.95 0.79
N SER A 65 1.65 6.57 0.35
CA SER A 65 1.90 7.98 0.64
C SER A 65 2.33 8.72 -0.63
N LEU A 66 3.61 8.96 -0.83
CA LEU A 66 4.09 9.80 -1.93
C LEU A 66 4.25 9.03 -3.24
N VAL A 67 4.08 9.74 -4.35
CA VAL A 67 4.36 9.23 -5.70
C VAL A 67 5.51 10.02 -6.28
N LYS A 68 6.43 9.34 -6.96
CA LYS A 68 7.54 9.96 -7.66
C LYS A 68 7.70 9.37 -9.05
N GLY A 69 7.70 10.23 -10.07
CA GLY A 69 7.97 9.80 -11.44
C GLY A 69 9.42 9.35 -11.62
N ILE A 70 9.63 8.34 -12.45
CA ILE A 70 10.96 7.85 -12.79
C ILE A 70 11.27 8.21 -14.25
N ASP A 71 10.42 7.77 -15.17
CA ASP A 71 10.56 8.03 -16.60
C ASP A 71 9.20 7.90 -17.30
N ASP A 72 9.20 7.80 -18.63
CA ASP A 72 7.95 7.72 -19.42
C ASP A 72 7.18 6.42 -19.19
N GLU A 73 7.85 5.37 -18.72
CA GLU A 73 7.26 4.04 -18.59
C GLU A 73 6.85 3.69 -17.16
N LYS A 74 7.45 4.32 -16.16
CA LYS A 74 7.25 3.90 -14.77
C LYS A 74 7.36 5.04 -13.77
N TYR A 75 6.76 4.82 -12.63
CA TYR A 75 6.87 5.67 -11.45
C TYR A 75 7.08 4.79 -10.23
N MET A 76 7.28 5.39 -9.07
CA MET A 76 7.33 4.63 -7.83
C MET A 76 6.40 5.23 -6.80
N GLN A 77 5.76 4.36 -6.03
CA GLN A 77 4.82 4.69 -4.96
C GLN A 77 5.43 4.31 -3.63
N LYS A 78 5.47 5.26 -2.70
CA LYS A 78 5.95 5.00 -1.34
C LYS A 78 4.87 4.33 -0.52
N PHE A 79 5.25 3.30 0.21
CA PHE A 79 4.39 2.62 1.19
C PHE A 79 5.09 2.65 2.55
N THR A 80 4.31 2.86 3.61
CA THR A 80 4.80 2.91 4.98
C THR A 80 3.82 2.20 5.90
N PRO A 81 4.27 1.70 7.07
CA PRO A 81 3.35 1.19 8.07
C PRO A 81 2.35 2.27 8.48
N ARG A 82 1.08 1.90 8.57
CA ARG A 82 0.03 2.80 9.01
C ARG A 82 0.13 2.98 10.52
N LYS A 83 0.02 4.21 10.99
CA LYS A 83 -0.04 4.50 12.43
C LYS A 83 -1.46 4.22 12.94
N PRO A 84 -1.61 3.81 14.22
CA PRO A 84 -2.95 3.49 14.77
C PRO A 84 -3.96 4.64 14.69
N ASP A 85 -3.49 5.88 14.75
CA ASP A 85 -4.33 7.07 14.68
C ASP A 85 -4.38 7.71 13.30
N SER A 86 -3.87 7.05 12.26
CA SER A 86 -3.91 7.56 10.89
C SER A 86 -5.35 7.68 10.40
N HIS A 87 -5.60 8.75 9.64
CA HIS A 87 -6.88 8.95 8.99
C HIS A 87 -7.15 7.89 7.93
N TRP A 88 -8.39 7.43 7.88
CA TRP A 88 -8.87 6.51 6.84
C TRP A 88 -9.66 7.27 5.79
N SER A 89 -9.14 7.34 4.58
CA SER A 89 -9.84 7.98 3.46
C SER A 89 -11.05 7.14 3.02
N GLU A 90 -12.00 7.78 2.35
CA GLU A 90 -13.16 7.05 1.82
C GLU A 90 -12.74 5.96 0.82
N VAL A 91 -11.72 6.23 0.01
CA VAL A 91 -11.19 5.24 -0.94
C VAL A 91 -10.65 4.02 -0.19
N ASN A 92 -9.84 4.24 0.85
CA ASN A 92 -9.25 3.14 1.61
C ASN A 92 -10.33 2.35 2.37
N LYS A 93 -11.33 3.03 2.93
CA LYS A 93 -12.45 2.35 3.61
C LYS A 93 -13.23 1.44 2.66
N LYS A 94 -13.49 1.88 1.44
CA LYS A 94 -14.16 1.06 0.43
C LYS A 94 -13.35 -0.18 0.07
N ARG A 95 -12.03 -0.03 -0.03
CA ARG A 95 -11.16 -1.18 -0.29
C ARG A 95 -11.19 -2.17 0.87
N VAL A 96 -11.16 -1.69 2.12
CA VAL A 96 -11.26 -2.54 3.30
C VAL A 96 -12.53 -3.38 3.28
N ILE A 97 -13.67 -2.77 2.99
CA ILE A 97 -14.95 -3.49 2.95
C ILE A 97 -14.91 -4.65 1.96
N LYS A 98 -14.36 -4.42 0.77
CA LYS A 98 -14.21 -5.47 -0.22
C LYS A 98 -13.24 -6.57 0.22
N LEU A 99 -12.12 -6.17 0.81
CA LEU A 99 -11.09 -7.12 1.26
C LEU A 99 -11.57 -7.96 2.44
N GLU A 100 -12.32 -7.36 3.37
CA GLU A 100 -12.92 -8.10 4.48
C GLU A 100 -13.94 -9.12 3.98
N ALA A 101 -14.80 -8.72 3.05
CA ALA A 101 -15.79 -9.62 2.46
C ALA A 101 -15.14 -10.80 1.75
N ALA A 102 -13.98 -10.61 1.18
CA ALA A 102 -13.21 -11.66 0.52
C ALA A 102 -12.33 -12.48 1.47
N GLY A 103 -12.25 -12.10 2.74
CA GLY A 103 -11.44 -12.79 3.73
C GLY A 103 -9.94 -12.64 3.53
N LEU A 104 -9.50 -11.53 2.95
CA LEU A 104 -8.10 -11.35 2.53
C LEU A 104 -7.24 -10.53 3.50
N ILE A 105 -7.84 -9.92 4.52
CA ILE A 105 -7.09 -9.06 5.43
C ILE A 105 -6.28 -9.90 6.43
N ALA A 106 -4.97 -9.72 6.44
CA ALA A 106 -4.08 -10.39 7.37
C ALA A 106 -4.18 -9.76 8.78
N ALA A 107 -3.67 -10.47 9.78
CA ALA A 107 -3.76 -10.03 11.18
C ALA A 107 -3.26 -8.60 11.43
N PRO A 108 -2.09 -8.18 10.92
CA PRO A 108 -1.62 -6.81 11.18
C PRO A 108 -2.54 -5.74 10.60
N GLY A 109 -3.19 -5.99 9.47
CA GLY A 109 -4.17 -5.08 8.89
C GLY A 109 -5.45 -5.04 9.71
N GLN A 110 -5.92 -6.20 10.14
CA GLN A 110 -7.16 -6.32 10.91
C GLN A 110 -7.07 -5.58 12.25
N VAL A 111 -5.93 -5.65 12.92
CA VAL A 111 -5.70 -4.93 14.18
C VAL A 111 -5.90 -3.43 14.03
N LEU A 112 -5.36 -2.85 12.96
CA LEU A 112 -5.48 -1.41 12.72
C LEU A 112 -6.89 -1.00 12.32
N ILE A 113 -7.59 -1.83 11.56
CA ILE A 113 -8.97 -1.58 11.17
C ILE A 113 -9.88 -1.60 12.40
N GLU A 114 -9.74 -2.61 13.25
CA GLU A 114 -10.52 -2.73 14.48
C GLU A 114 -10.23 -1.57 15.43
N HIS A 115 -8.99 -1.17 15.56
CA HIS A 115 -8.61 -0.02 16.37
C HIS A 115 -9.28 1.26 15.88
N ALA A 116 -9.27 1.51 14.58
CA ALA A 116 -9.91 2.68 13.99
C ALA A 116 -11.42 2.70 14.26
N ARG A 117 -12.07 1.54 14.16
CA ARG A 117 -13.50 1.40 14.43
C ARG A 117 -13.81 1.60 15.91
N ALA A 118 -12.98 1.07 16.79
CA ALA A 118 -13.16 1.17 18.24
C ALA A 118 -12.97 2.59 18.78
N THR A 119 -12.05 3.35 18.19
CA THR A 119 -11.74 4.73 18.62
C THR A 119 -12.64 5.77 17.96
N GLY A 120 -13.42 5.39 16.96
CA GLY A 120 -14.23 6.33 16.17
C GLY A 120 -13.46 7.01 15.03
N GLU A 121 -12.16 6.77 14.89
CA GLU A 121 -11.38 7.36 13.80
C GLU A 121 -11.91 6.93 12.43
N TRP A 122 -12.43 5.71 12.34
CA TRP A 122 -13.04 5.18 11.12
C TRP A 122 -14.17 6.06 10.60
N ASP A 123 -14.95 6.65 11.51
CA ASP A 123 -16.14 7.43 11.17
C ASP A 123 -15.87 8.92 10.97
N ILE A 124 -14.65 9.37 11.21
CA ILE A 124 -14.30 10.77 11.03
C ILE A 124 -14.22 11.10 9.55
N ILE A 125 -15.03 12.08 9.14
CA ILE A 125 -14.99 12.60 7.77
C ILE A 125 -14.10 13.83 7.77
N ARG A 126 -12.98 13.73 7.06
CA ARG A 126 -12.06 14.87 6.91
C ARG A 126 -12.13 15.37 5.48
N LYS A 127 -12.41 16.66 5.35
CA LYS A 127 -12.31 17.30 4.05
C LYS A 127 -10.82 17.52 3.78
N GLY A 128 -10.32 16.97 2.68
CA GLY A 128 -8.96 17.22 2.26
C GLY A 128 -8.72 18.67 1.93
N PRO A 129 -7.46 19.07 1.78
CA PRO A 129 -7.13 20.42 1.32
C PRO A 129 -7.76 20.66 -0.05
N LYS A 130 -8.34 21.82 -0.19
CA LYS A 130 -9.01 22.22 -1.43
C LYS A 130 -8.10 23.07 -2.28
#